data_a22da333c81895d9140872f8163591cf
#
_entry.id   a22da333c81895d9140872f8163591cf
#
_cell.length_a   1.000
_cell.length_b   1.000
_cell.length_c   1.000
_cell.angle_alpha   90.00
_cell.angle_beta   90.00
_cell.angle_gamma   90.00
#
_symmetry.space_group_name_H-M   'P 1'
#
loop_
_entity.id
_entity.type
_entity.pdbx_description
1 polymer ?
#
loop_
_entity_poly.entity_id
_entity_poly.type
_entity_poly.pdbx_seq_one_letter_code
_entity_poly.pdbx_strand_id
1 'polypeptide(L)'
;MSSQETTSAAASERSTGAGLSITILALAGFVIVTTEFLIIGLLPALARDLGISISNAGLLVTLFAFTVMLFGPPLTAMLSHLDRKRTFIVILLIFAASNALAAVSSNIWVLALARFIPALALPVFWGTASETASLLAGPKRAGKAVAQVYLGISAAMLFGIPLGTVFADAVGWRGAFWALTLLSALMALLLALSMPRIEPTAKVGLVEQAKILRDPFFLANLLLSILLFTAMFGAYTYLADTLERIAGIEPAQVGWWLMGFGAVGLIGNALGGRYVDRSPLGSTMAFALLLALGMSASVPAAGSMPLLAMVLVIWGIAHTALFPICQIRVMKAAPQAQALAGTLNVSAANAGIGLGSIIGGLTIEHLGLGAVGYVAAVVALLSIAVAWMTSMQKNRAAL
;
A
#
# COMPACT_ATOMS: atom_id res chain seq x y z
N MET A 1 -29.82 -36.42 -24.29
CA MET A 1 -28.79 -36.32 -23.21
C MET A 1 -27.57 -35.49 -23.59
N SER A 2 -27.25 -35.22 -24.87
CA SER A 2 -26.01 -34.50 -25.26
C SER A 2 -25.96 -32.98 -25.05
N SER A 3 -27.10 -32.28 -25.08
CA SER A 3 -27.10 -30.81 -24.98
C SER A 3 -26.94 -30.25 -23.53
N GLN A 4 -27.38 -31.01 -22.53
CA GLN A 4 -27.21 -30.63 -21.13
C GLN A 4 -25.78 -30.86 -20.62
N GLU A 5 -25.12 -31.90 -21.09
CA GLU A 5 -23.71 -32.19 -20.73
C GLU A 5 -22.75 -31.17 -21.34
N THR A 6 -22.96 -30.75 -22.60
CA THR A 6 -22.14 -29.70 -23.23
C THR A 6 -22.33 -28.35 -22.58
N THR A 7 -23.54 -28.00 -22.15
CA THR A 7 -23.81 -26.73 -21.43
C THR A 7 -23.20 -26.72 -20.02
N SER A 8 -23.21 -27.86 -19.33
CA SER A 8 -22.60 -28.03 -17.99
C SER A 8 -21.07 -27.98 -18.07
N ALA A 9 -20.45 -28.60 -19.07
CA ALA A 9 -19.01 -28.57 -19.29
C ALA A 9 -18.52 -27.14 -19.62
N ALA A 10 -19.20 -26.42 -20.49
CA ALA A 10 -18.87 -25.03 -20.86
C ALA A 10 -19.06 -24.06 -19.68
N ALA A 11 -20.04 -24.28 -18.80
CA ALA A 11 -20.25 -23.50 -17.58
C ALA A 11 -19.17 -23.79 -16.54
N SER A 12 -18.72 -25.04 -16.42
CA SER A 12 -17.60 -25.44 -15.54
C SER A 12 -16.27 -24.86 -16.01
N GLU A 13 -15.95 -24.89 -17.29
CA GLU A 13 -14.73 -24.31 -17.85
C GLU A 13 -14.70 -22.78 -17.71
N ARG A 14 -15.82 -22.09 -17.93
CA ARG A 14 -15.93 -20.63 -17.67
C ARG A 14 -15.73 -20.29 -16.20
N SER A 15 -16.27 -21.09 -15.29
CA SER A 15 -16.10 -20.93 -13.85
C SER A 15 -14.64 -21.14 -13.40
N THR A 16 -13.96 -22.12 -13.98
CA THR A 16 -12.55 -22.43 -13.67
C THR A 16 -11.62 -21.35 -14.23
N GLY A 17 -11.85 -20.88 -15.45
CA GLY A 17 -11.08 -19.79 -16.06
C GLY A 17 -11.23 -18.45 -15.33
N ALA A 18 -12.44 -18.14 -14.84
CA ALA A 18 -12.69 -16.95 -14.04
C ALA A 18 -11.94 -16.99 -12.69
N GLY A 19 -11.98 -18.12 -11.98
CA GLY A 19 -11.27 -18.32 -10.73
C GLY A 19 -9.75 -18.18 -10.89
N LEU A 20 -9.19 -18.78 -11.94
CA LEU A 20 -7.77 -18.66 -12.26
C LEU A 20 -7.37 -17.19 -12.54
N SER A 21 -8.15 -16.47 -13.34
CA SER A 21 -7.89 -15.05 -13.65
C SER A 21 -7.90 -14.18 -12.38
N ILE A 22 -8.83 -14.40 -11.44
CA ILE A 22 -8.90 -13.69 -10.17
C ILE A 22 -7.67 -13.98 -9.32
N THR A 23 -7.23 -15.24 -9.28
CA THR A 23 -6.00 -15.63 -8.54
C THR A 23 -4.76 -14.96 -9.14
N ILE A 24 -4.65 -14.94 -10.48
CA ILE A 24 -3.51 -14.27 -11.14
C ILE A 24 -3.56 -12.75 -10.91
N LEU A 25 -4.73 -12.11 -10.86
CA LEU A 25 -4.87 -10.70 -10.49
C LEU A 25 -4.41 -10.45 -9.03
N ALA A 26 -4.70 -11.36 -8.11
CA ALA A 26 -4.20 -11.28 -6.74
C ALA A 26 -2.66 -11.40 -6.67
N LEU A 27 -2.09 -12.34 -7.42
CA LEU A 27 -0.63 -12.49 -7.53
C LEU A 27 0.02 -11.30 -8.25
N ALA A 28 -0.62 -10.73 -9.26
CA ALA A 28 -0.18 -9.49 -9.91
C ALA A 28 -0.19 -8.33 -8.90
N GLY A 29 -1.25 -8.20 -8.09
CA GLY A 29 -1.31 -7.24 -6.98
C GLY A 29 -0.18 -7.44 -5.97
N PHE A 30 0.14 -8.68 -5.62
CA PHE A 30 1.31 -9.01 -4.77
C PHE A 30 2.62 -8.47 -5.38
N VAL A 31 2.89 -8.73 -6.65
CA VAL A 31 4.13 -8.29 -7.33
C VAL A 31 4.19 -6.76 -7.42
N ILE A 32 3.07 -6.12 -7.74
CA ILE A 32 2.94 -4.66 -7.85
C ILE A 32 3.23 -3.98 -6.51
N VAL A 33 2.59 -4.43 -5.43
CA VAL A 33 2.78 -3.86 -4.08
C VAL A 33 4.17 -4.19 -3.53
N THR A 34 4.69 -5.38 -3.85
CA THR A 34 6.08 -5.71 -3.51
C THR A 34 7.05 -4.75 -4.22
N THR A 35 6.85 -4.47 -5.50
CA THR A 35 7.66 -3.46 -6.23
C THR A 35 7.54 -2.07 -5.60
N GLU A 36 6.33 -1.68 -5.16
CA GLU A 36 6.09 -0.38 -4.52
C GLU A 36 6.90 -0.22 -3.23
N PHE A 37 6.81 -1.19 -2.32
CA PHE A 37 7.30 -1.06 -0.94
C PHE A 37 8.62 -1.78 -0.65
N LEU A 38 9.11 -2.66 -1.51
CA LEU A 38 10.40 -3.36 -1.30
C LEU A 38 11.54 -2.37 -1.08
N ILE A 39 11.51 -1.23 -1.74
CA ILE A 39 12.54 -0.19 -1.60
C ILE A 39 12.74 0.25 -0.15
N ILE A 40 11.71 0.21 0.69
CA ILE A 40 11.78 0.54 2.13
C ILE A 40 12.75 -0.39 2.85
N GLY A 41 12.68 -1.69 2.57
CA GLY A 41 13.61 -2.68 3.10
C GLY A 41 15.01 -2.59 2.51
N LEU A 42 15.15 -1.98 1.33
CA LEU A 42 16.42 -1.86 0.60
C LEU A 42 17.12 -0.51 0.81
N LEU A 43 16.51 0.47 1.50
CA LEU A 43 17.10 1.82 1.65
C LEU A 43 18.55 1.80 2.15
N PRO A 44 18.93 1.02 3.19
CA PRO A 44 20.31 0.98 3.65
C PRO A 44 21.27 0.44 2.59
N ALA A 45 20.90 -0.62 1.88
CA ALA A 45 21.71 -1.21 0.82
C ALA A 45 21.89 -0.26 -0.38
N LEU A 46 20.82 0.41 -0.80
CA LEU A 46 20.82 1.41 -1.86
C LEU A 46 21.69 2.62 -1.50
N ALA A 47 21.56 3.14 -0.27
CA ALA A 47 22.33 4.28 0.19
C ALA A 47 23.84 3.97 0.17
N ARG A 48 24.24 2.78 0.65
CA ARG A 48 25.64 2.33 0.64
C ARG A 48 26.18 2.15 -0.78
N ASP A 49 25.46 1.46 -1.67
CA ASP A 49 25.93 1.12 -3.00
C ASP A 49 25.99 2.34 -3.94
N LEU A 50 25.05 3.26 -3.83
CA LEU A 50 24.98 4.47 -4.64
C LEU A 50 25.76 5.65 -4.05
N GLY A 51 26.32 5.52 -2.84
CA GLY A 51 27.07 6.57 -2.16
C GLY A 51 26.22 7.80 -1.82
N ILE A 52 24.93 7.61 -1.49
CA ILE A 52 23.98 8.68 -1.17
C ILE A 52 23.53 8.61 0.29
N SER A 53 22.96 9.69 0.81
CA SER A 53 22.36 9.68 2.14
C SER A 53 21.09 8.81 2.17
N ILE A 54 20.77 8.26 3.34
CA ILE A 54 19.52 7.49 3.54
C ILE A 54 18.28 8.36 3.28
N SER A 55 18.34 9.65 3.62
CA SER A 55 17.33 10.66 3.31
C SER A 55 17.08 10.76 1.80
N ASN A 56 18.15 10.89 1.01
CA ASN A 56 18.04 10.95 -0.46
C ASN A 56 17.47 9.65 -1.03
N ALA A 57 17.86 8.49 -0.48
CA ALA A 57 17.25 7.22 -0.86
C ALA A 57 15.73 7.20 -0.53
N GLY A 58 15.31 7.76 0.60
CA GLY A 58 13.91 7.90 1.00
C GLY A 58 13.07 8.73 0.03
N LEU A 59 13.66 9.71 -0.70
CA LEU A 59 12.96 10.47 -1.73
C LEU A 59 12.42 9.61 -2.88
N LEU A 60 12.96 8.40 -3.07
CA LEU A 60 12.40 7.45 -4.05
C LEU A 60 11.02 6.93 -3.63
N VAL A 61 10.75 6.81 -2.32
CA VAL A 61 9.43 6.50 -1.77
C VAL A 61 8.49 7.69 -1.98
N THR A 62 8.97 8.90 -1.67
CA THR A 62 8.23 10.15 -1.89
C THR A 62 7.82 10.33 -3.34
N LEU A 63 8.77 10.15 -4.28
CA LEU A 63 8.52 10.28 -5.70
C LEU A 63 7.40 9.34 -6.17
N PHE A 64 7.48 8.08 -5.79
CA PHE A 64 6.46 7.09 -6.12
C PHE A 64 5.09 7.49 -5.57
N ALA A 65 5.03 7.80 -4.27
CA ALA A 65 3.79 8.13 -3.59
C ALA A 65 3.13 9.41 -4.14
N PHE A 66 3.90 10.47 -4.36
CA PHE A 66 3.36 11.71 -4.93
C PHE A 66 2.91 11.55 -6.40
N THR A 67 3.60 10.69 -7.15
CA THR A 67 3.16 10.34 -8.51
C THR A 67 1.79 9.64 -8.47
N VAL A 68 1.62 8.66 -7.59
CA VAL A 68 0.33 7.98 -7.39
C VAL A 68 -0.75 8.96 -6.93
N MET A 69 -0.43 9.84 -5.97
CA MET A 69 -1.36 10.85 -5.45
C MET A 69 -1.86 11.79 -6.55
N LEU A 70 -0.95 12.36 -7.34
CA LEU A 70 -1.27 13.39 -8.33
C LEU A 70 -1.94 12.82 -9.58
N PHE A 71 -1.42 11.71 -10.07
CA PHE A 71 -1.86 11.12 -11.35
C PHE A 71 -2.88 9.99 -11.19
N GLY A 72 -3.07 9.47 -9.98
CA GLY A 72 -3.96 8.33 -9.73
C GLY A 72 -5.40 8.58 -10.18
N PRO A 73 -6.13 9.55 -9.62
CA PRO A 73 -7.52 9.80 -9.98
C PRO A 73 -7.72 10.13 -11.47
N PRO A 74 -6.94 11.07 -12.09
CA PRO A 74 -7.13 11.39 -13.50
C PRO A 74 -6.79 10.23 -14.45
N LEU A 75 -5.70 9.50 -14.21
CA LEU A 75 -5.32 8.37 -15.07
C LEU A 75 -6.31 7.21 -14.97
N THR A 76 -6.78 6.88 -13.77
CA THR A 76 -7.80 5.87 -13.58
C THR A 76 -9.09 6.24 -14.32
N ALA A 77 -9.53 7.49 -14.21
CA ALA A 77 -10.72 7.97 -14.92
C ALA A 77 -10.55 7.95 -16.45
N MET A 78 -9.39 8.39 -16.94
CA MET A 78 -9.09 8.43 -18.38
C MET A 78 -8.96 7.04 -19.01
N LEU A 79 -8.38 6.08 -18.29
CA LEU A 79 -8.07 4.75 -18.81
C LEU A 79 -9.11 3.69 -18.45
N SER A 80 -10.12 4.04 -17.64
CA SER A 80 -11.18 3.12 -17.21
C SER A 80 -12.02 2.52 -18.37
N HIS A 81 -12.02 3.14 -19.53
CA HIS A 81 -12.76 2.67 -20.73
C HIS A 81 -11.97 1.72 -21.62
N LEU A 82 -10.71 1.42 -21.30
CA LEU A 82 -9.87 0.52 -22.07
C LEU A 82 -10.20 -0.96 -21.82
N ASP A 83 -9.85 -1.82 -22.76
CA ASP A 83 -9.95 -3.28 -22.62
C ASP A 83 -9.16 -3.76 -21.39
N ARG A 84 -9.85 -4.40 -20.45
CA ARG A 84 -9.30 -4.78 -19.14
C ARG A 84 -8.08 -5.70 -19.26
N LYS A 85 -8.16 -6.71 -20.12
CA LYS A 85 -7.07 -7.67 -20.32
C LYS A 85 -5.80 -6.97 -20.84
N ARG A 86 -5.94 -6.16 -21.88
CA ARG A 86 -4.81 -5.41 -22.45
C ARG A 86 -4.22 -4.44 -21.44
N THR A 87 -5.06 -3.73 -20.69
CA THR A 87 -4.65 -2.79 -19.66
C THR A 87 -3.78 -3.47 -18.60
N PHE A 88 -4.20 -4.61 -18.05
CA PHE A 88 -3.40 -5.33 -17.04
C PHE A 88 -2.09 -5.86 -17.60
N ILE A 89 -2.08 -6.39 -18.82
CA ILE A 89 -0.85 -6.86 -19.48
C ILE A 89 0.13 -5.69 -19.65
N VAL A 90 -0.34 -4.55 -20.18
CA VAL A 90 0.51 -3.35 -20.37
C VAL A 90 1.04 -2.83 -19.04
N ILE A 91 0.23 -2.76 -17.98
CA ILE A 91 0.66 -2.35 -16.65
C ILE A 91 1.78 -3.28 -16.15
N LEU A 92 1.61 -4.60 -16.22
CA LEU A 92 2.61 -5.55 -15.76
C LEU A 92 3.90 -5.51 -16.58
N LEU A 93 3.80 -5.25 -17.89
CA LEU A 93 4.99 -5.03 -18.74
C LEU A 93 5.69 -3.72 -18.39
N ILE A 94 4.96 -2.65 -18.03
CA ILE A 94 5.53 -1.41 -17.50
C ILE A 94 6.28 -1.71 -16.19
N PHE A 95 5.69 -2.49 -15.27
CA PHE A 95 6.36 -2.90 -14.04
C PHE A 95 7.60 -3.74 -14.31
N ALA A 96 7.54 -4.71 -15.25
CA ALA A 96 8.68 -5.50 -15.65
C ALA A 96 9.82 -4.63 -16.21
N ALA A 97 9.52 -3.75 -17.17
CA ALA A 97 10.51 -2.85 -17.76
C ALA A 97 11.11 -1.89 -16.73
N SER A 98 10.28 -1.36 -15.83
CA SER A 98 10.74 -0.45 -14.77
C SER A 98 11.60 -1.17 -13.74
N ASN A 99 11.26 -2.38 -13.33
CA ASN A 99 12.10 -3.19 -12.44
C ASN A 99 13.43 -3.57 -13.12
N ALA A 100 13.43 -3.90 -14.42
CA ALA A 100 14.66 -4.12 -15.18
C ALA A 100 15.53 -2.86 -15.24
N LEU A 101 14.92 -1.69 -15.48
CA LEU A 101 15.62 -0.41 -15.46
C LEU A 101 16.23 -0.12 -14.06
N ALA A 102 15.48 -0.42 -12.99
CA ALA A 102 16.00 -0.32 -11.63
C ALA A 102 17.19 -1.24 -11.41
N ALA A 103 17.11 -2.51 -11.85
CA ALA A 103 18.16 -3.49 -11.68
C ALA A 103 19.49 -3.12 -12.39
N VAL A 104 19.43 -2.41 -13.52
CA VAL A 104 20.63 -1.94 -14.24
C VAL A 104 21.05 -0.53 -13.86
N SER A 105 20.35 0.13 -12.93
CA SER A 105 20.65 1.51 -12.56
C SER A 105 22.00 1.63 -11.86
N SER A 106 22.75 2.66 -12.23
CA SER A 106 24.06 3.01 -11.65
C SER A 106 24.01 4.31 -10.82
N ASN A 107 22.88 5.01 -10.83
CA ASN A 107 22.70 6.27 -10.12
C ASN A 107 21.23 6.47 -9.72
N ILE A 108 21.02 7.40 -8.79
CA ILE A 108 19.69 7.68 -8.23
C ILE A 108 18.68 8.20 -9.27
N TRP A 109 19.10 8.89 -10.30
CA TRP A 109 18.20 9.48 -11.30
C TRP A 109 17.56 8.43 -12.20
N VAL A 110 18.35 7.42 -12.62
CA VAL A 110 17.82 6.27 -13.37
C VAL A 110 16.86 5.47 -12.49
N LEU A 111 17.22 5.28 -11.21
CA LEU A 111 16.35 4.62 -10.26
C LEU A 111 15.06 5.42 -9.98
N ALA A 112 15.15 6.76 -9.93
CA ALA A 112 13.98 7.64 -9.82
C ALA A 112 13.05 7.50 -11.04
N LEU A 113 13.59 7.45 -12.26
CA LEU A 113 12.79 7.18 -13.46
C LEU A 113 12.11 5.81 -13.40
N ALA A 114 12.85 4.78 -12.96
CA ALA A 114 12.33 3.43 -12.77
C ALA A 114 11.23 3.36 -11.69
N ARG A 115 11.18 4.32 -10.77
CA ARG A 115 10.13 4.45 -9.74
C ARG A 115 8.94 5.29 -10.22
N PHE A 116 9.20 6.33 -11.02
CA PHE A 116 8.16 7.23 -11.53
C PHE A 116 7.21 6.54 -12.51
N ILE A 117 7.75 5.77 -13.46
CA ILE A 117 6.95 5.13 -14.52
C ILE A 117 5.91 4.16 -13.98
N PRO A 118 6.22 3.18 -13.11
CA PRO A 118 5.22 2.25 -12.59
C PRO A 118 4.24 2.91 -11.62
N ALA A 119 4.61 4.02 -10.98
CA ALA A 119 3.72 4.79 -10.13
C ALA A 119 2.54 5.41 -10.91
N LEU A 120 2.72 5.73 -12.19
CA LEU A 120 1.63 6.16 -13.07
C LEU A 120 0.64 5.03 -13.38
N ALA A 121 1.12 3.80 -13.46
CA ALA A 121 0.32 2.63 -13.83
C ALA A 121 -0.42 1.98 -12.64
N LEU A 122 0.13 2.07 -11.43
CA LEU A 122 -0.40 1.45 -10.22
C LEU A 122 -1.87 1.81 -9.92
N PRO A 123 -2.29 3.09 -9.93
CA PRO A 123 -3.68 3.45 -9.64
C PRO A 123 -4.68 2.86 -10.62
N VAL A 124 -4.28 2.77 -11.89
CA VAL A 124 -5.11 2.18 -12.94
C VAL A 124 -5.33 0.68 -12.69
N PHE A 125 -4.29 -0.02 -12.21
CA PHE A 125 -4.42 -1.42 -11.81
C PHE A 125 -5.47 -1.58 -10.70
N TRP A 126 -5.33 -0.88 -9.58
CA TRP A 126 -6.23 -1.03 -8.43
C TRP A 126 -7.65 -0.53 -8.72
N GLY A 127 -7.79 0.55 -9.49
CA GLY A 127 -9.09 1.11 -9.90
C GLY A 127 -9.88 0.17 -10.80
N THR A 128 -9.21 -0.73 -11.53
CA THR A 128 -9.87 -1.64 -12.46
C THR A 128 -9.90 -3.10 -12.00
N ALA A 129 -8.95 -3.54 -11.15
CA ALA A 129 -8.84 -4.92 -10.72
C ALA A 129 -10.04 -5.39 -9.88
N SER A 130 -10.52 -4.54 -8.97
CA SER A 130 -11.68 -4.85 -8.12
C SER A 130 -12.96 -5.05 -8.92
N GLU A 131 -13.22 -4.15 -9.86
CA GLU A 131 -14.37 -4.23 -10.77
C GLU A 131 -14.28 -5.47 -11.65
N THR A 132 -13.10 -5.72 -12.24
CA THR A 132 -12.85 -6.88 -13.08
C THR A 132 -13.06 -8.20 -12.33
N ALA A 133 -12.56 -8.30 -11.09
CA ALA A 133 -12.78 -9.48 -10.26
C ALA A 133 -14.28 -9.70 -9.95
N SER A 134 -15.02 -8.62 -9.69
CA SER A 134 -16.46 -8.66 -9.47
C SER A 134 -17.22 -9.16 -10.70
N LEU A 135 -16.88 -8.66 -11.89
CA LEU A 135 -17.49 -9.07 -13.17
C LEU A 135 -17.22 -10.55 -13.48
N LEU A 136 -15.97 -11.00 -13.27
CA LEU A 136 -15.57 -12.40 -13.49
C LEU A 136 -16.30 -13.38 -12.56
N ALA A 137 -16.49 -13.01 -11.31
CA ALA A 137 -17.11 -13.89 -10.30
C ALA A 137 -18.63 -13.89 -10.33
N GLY A 138 -19.23 -12.85 -10.94
CA GLY A 138 -20.66 -12.61 -10.95
C GLY A 138 -21.22 -12.10 -9.61
N PRO A 139 -22.50 -11.63 -9.58
CA PRO A 139 -23.07 -10.89 -8.45
C PRO A 139 -23.01 -11.65 -7.11
N LYS A 140 -23.21 -12.96 -7.13
CA LYS A 140 -23.24 -13.81 -5.91
C LYS A 140 -21.88 -13.96 -5.22
N ARG A 141 -20.76 -13.76 -5.94
CA ARG A 141 -19.39 -13.99 -5.46
C ARG A 141 -18.50 -12.77 -5.59
N ALA A 142 -19.04 -11.63 -6.01
CA ALA A 142 -18.29 -10.40 -6.27
C ALA A 142 -17.44 -9.96 -5.06
N GLY A 143 -18.01 -9.88 -3.87
CA GLY A 143 -17.29 -9.50 -2.65
C GLY A 143 -16.13 -10.44 -2.32
N LYS A 144 -16.31 -11.76 -2.48
CA LYS A 144 -15.24 -12.74 -2.26
C LYS A 144 -14.10 -12.56 -3.27
N ALA A 145 -14.42 -12.30 -4.53
CA ALA A 145 -13.43 -12.11 -5.58
C ALA A 145 -12.60 -10.83 -5.37
N VAL A 146 -13.24 -9.74 -5.00
CA VAL A 146 -12.55 -8.49 -4.62
C VAL A 146 -11.64 -8.72 -3.43
N ALA A 147 -12.13 -9.35 -2.38
CA ALA A 147 -11.31 -9.68 -1.19
C ALA A 147 -10.10 -10.54 -1.57
N GLN A 148 -10.25 -11.50 -2.49
CA GLN A 148 -9.15 -12.33 -2.98
C GLN A 148 -8.06 -11.50 -3.70
N VAL A 149 -8.44 -10.51 -4.53
CA VAL A 149 -7.47 -9.62 -5.17
C VAL A 149 -6.71 -8.79 -4.14
N TYR A 150 -7.41 -8.27 -3.13
CA TYR A 150 -6.79 -7.47 -2.05
C TYR A 150 -5.90 -8.30 -1.11
N LEU A 151 -6.06 -9.63 -1.05
CA LEU A 151 -5.10 -10.51 -0.36
C LEU A 151 -3.68 -10.36 -0.92
N GLY A 152 -3.52 -9.98 -2.19
CA GLY A 152 -2.22 -9.66 -2.80
C GLY A 152 -1.47 -8.56 -2.04
N ILE A 153 -2.18 -7.52 -1.54
CA ILE A 153 -1.58 -6.44 -0.73
C ILE A 153 -1.06 -7.01 0.59
N SER A 154 -1.90 -7.74 1.31
CA SER A 154 -1.52 -8.33 2.61
C SER A 154 -0.36 -9.32 2.47
N ALA A 155 -0.38 -10.13 1.41
CA ALA A 155 0.70 -11.06 1.11
C ALA A 155 2.01 -10.32 0.77
N ALA A 156 1.95 -9.19 0.04
CA ALA A 156 3.12 -8.39 -0.28
C ALA A 156 3.75 -7.77 0.98
N MET A 157 2.93 -7.24 1.88
CA MET A 157 3.40 -6.69 3.15
C MET A 157 4.02 -7.75 4.05
N LEU A 158 3.44 -8.95 4.07
CA LEU A 158 3.91 -10.06 4.93
C LEU A 158 5.11 -10.79 4.35
N PHE A 159 5.12 -11.04 3.04
CA PHE A 159 6.12 -11.89 2.39
C PHE A 159 6.96 -11.13 1.36
N GLY A 160 6.35 -10.25 0.57
CA GLY A 160 7.00 -9.60 -0.56
C GLY A 160 8.16 -8.71 -0.13
N ILE A 161 7.90 -7.79 0.79
CA ILE A 161 8.92 -6.86 1.31
C ILE A 161 10.00 -7.63 2.10
N PRO A 162 9.65 -8.45 3.11
CA PRO A 162 10.65 -9.13 3.92
C PRO A 162 11.48 -10.14 3.14
N LEU A 163 10.85 -11.04 2.38
CA LEU A 163 11.57 -12.02 1.57
C LEU A 163 12.40 -11.36 0.47
N GLY A 164 11.89 -10.27 -0.12
CA GLY A 164 12.65 -9.47 -1.06
C GLY A 164 13.88 -8.83 -0.42
N THR A 165 13.80 -8.39 0.83
CA THR A 165 14.93 -7.86 1.60
C THR A 165 15.95 -8.95 1.92
N VAL A 166 15.51 -10.12 2.41
CA VAL A 166 16.38 -11.30 2.64
C VAL A 166 17.04 -11.75 1.34
N PHE A 167 16.28 -11.81 0.24
CA PHE A 167 16.83 -12.18 -1.06
C PHE A 167 17.87 -11.16 -1.56
N ALA A 168 17.61 -9.88 -1.35
CA ALA A 168 18.54 -8.82 -1.73
C ALA A 168 19.84 -8.84 -0.92
N ASP A 169 19.81 -9.31 0.32
CA ASP A 169 21.02 -9.50 1.11
C ASP A 169 21.93 -10.59 0.49
N ALA A 170 21.33 -11.66 -0.04
CA ALA A 170 22.05 -12.78 -0.64
C ALA A 170 22.58 -12.48 -2.05
N VAL A 171 21.82 -11.77 -2.91
CA VAL A 171 22.14 -11.57 -4.34
C VAL A 171 22.31 -10.10 -4.73
N GLY A 172 22.27 -9.20 -3.76
CA GLY A 172 22.26 -7.75 -3.97
C GLY A 172 20.86 -7.21 -4.33
N TRP A 173 20.64 -5.92 -4.06
CA TRP A 173 19.37 -5.25 -4.33
C TRP A 173 18.99 -5.26 -5.83
N ARG A 174 19.97 -5.24 -6.73
CA ARG A 174 19.75 -5.39 -8.18
C ARG A 174 19.14 -6.74 -8.52
N GLY A 175 19.59 -7.82 -7.86
CA GLY A 175 19.02 -9.17 -8.01
C GLY A 175 17.56 -9.23 -7.61
N ALA A 176 17.15 -8.52 -6.55
CA ALA A 176 15.76 -8.44 -6.14
C ALA A 176 14.87 -7.75 -7.19
N PHE A 177 15.36 -6.68 -7.84
CA PHE A 177 14.64 -6.04 -8.95
C PHE A 177 14.59 -6.93 -10.20
N TRP A 178 15.61 -7.72 -10.49
CA TRP A 178 15.55 -8.73 -11.57
C TRP A 178 14.51 -9.82 -11.28
N ALA A 179 14.41 -10.28 -10.04
CA ALA A 179 13.33 -11.22 -9.65
C ALA A 179 11.94 -10.62 -9.87
N LEU A 180 11.72 -9.34 -9.48
CA LEU A 180 10.47 -8.64 -9.72
C LEU A 180 10.19 -8.42 -11.22
N THR A 181 11.23 -8.21 -12.03
CA THR A 181 11.12 -8.16 -13.50
C THR A 181 10.53 -9.45 -14.04
N LEU A 182 11.13 -10.59 -13.66
CA LEU A 182 10.69 -11.92 -14.10
C LEU A 182 9.28 -12.24 -13.61
N LEU A 183 8.96 -11.94 -12.34
CA LEU A 183 7.62 -12.15 -11.78
C LEU A 183 6.57 -11.29 -12.48
N SER A 184 6.86 -10.01 -12.75
CA SER A 184 5.94 -9.12 -13.47
C SER A 184 5.68 -9.61 -14.90
N ALA A 185 6.73 -10.03 -15.62
CA ALA A 185 6.61 -10.58 -16.96
C ALA A 185 5.84 -11.92 -16.97
N LEU A 186 6.06 -12.77 -15.97
CA LEU A 186 5.31 -14.03 -15.79
C LEU A 186 3.82 -13.74 -15.55
N MET A 187 3.48 -12.78 -14.68
CA MET A 187 2.09 -12.41 -14.44
C MET A 187 1.43 -11.84 -15.70
N ALA A 188 2.16 -11.03 -16.48
CA ALA A 188 1.67 -10.53 -17.77
C ALA A 188 1.36 -11.68 -18.75
N LEU A 189 2.26 -12.66 -18.86
CA LEU A 189 2.07 -13.85 -19.69
C LEU A 189 0.88 -14.68 -19.22
N LEU A 190 0.78 -14.96 -17.92
CA LEU A 190 -0.32 -15.74 -17.35
C LEU A 190 -1.67 -15.08 -17.60
N LEU A 191 -1.78 -13.74 -17.42
CA LEU A 191 -3.00 -13.00 -17.76
C LEU A 191 -3.29 -13.02 -19.27
N ALA A 192 -2.25 -12.93 -20.10
CA ALA A 192 -2.42 -13.01 -21.55
C ALA A 192 -3.02 -14.37 -21.98
N LEU A 193 -2.64 -15.44 -21.31
CA LEU A 193 -3.11 -16.81 -21.63
C LEU A 193 -4.46 -17.13 -20.99
N SER A 194 -4.72 -16.69 -19.75
CA SER A 194 -5.87 -17.16 -18.96
C SER A 194 -7.05 -16.20 -18.91
N MET A 195 -6.82 -14.88 -19.03
CA MET A 195 -7.88 -13.90 -18.83
C MET A 195 -8.77 -13.76 -20.06
N PRO A 196 -10.10 -13.90 -19.93
CA PRO A 196 -11.02 -13.62 -21.02
C PRO A 196 -11.04 -12.13 -21.34
N ARG A 197 -11.49 -11.77 -22.54
CA ARG A 197 -11.79 -10.37 -22.88
C ARG A 197 -13.02 -9.91 -22.10
N ILE A 198 -12.93 -8.76 -21.45
CA ILE A 198 -14.00 -8.15 -20.68
C ILE A 198 -14.29 -6.78 -21.27
N GLU A 199 -15.53 -6.57 -21.68
CA GLU A 199 -15.96 -5.28 -22.19
C GLU A 199 -15.91 -4.22 -21.09
N PRO A 200 -15.49 -2.99 -21.42
CA PRO A 200 -15.44 -1.89 -20.49
C PRO A 200 -16.83 -1.51 -19.96
N THR A 201 -16.92 -1.17 -18.71
CA THR A 201 -18.17 -0.68 -18.09
C THR A 201 -18.41 0.79 -18.46
N ALA A 202 -19.68 1.22 -18.51
CA ALA A 202 -20.04 2.60 -18.81
C ALA A 202 -19.45 3.60 -17.81
N LYS A 203 -19.07 4.79 -18.29
CA LYS A 203 -18.53 5.86 -17.45
C LYS A 203 -19.55 6.32 -16.40
N VAL A 204 -19.19 6.29 -15.13
CA VAL A 204 -19.99 6.88 -14.06
C VAL A 204 -19.76 8.39 -14.06
N GLY A 205 -20.82 9.19 -13.89
CA GLY A 205 -20.75 10.66 -13.84
C GLY A 205 -19.95 11.18 -12.64
N LEU A 206 -18.67 11.42 -12.84
CA LEU A 206 -17.73 11.87 -11.78
C LEU A 206 -18.05 13.27 -11.25
N VAL A 207 -18.65 14.14 -12.07
CA VAL A 207 -18.89 15.54 -11.71
C VAL A 207 -19.88 15.69 -10.55
N GLU A 208 -20.92 14.84 -10.51
CA GLU A 208 -21.91 14.90 -9.43
C GLU A 208 -21.35 14.34 -8.11
N GLN A 209 -20.55 13.30 -8.20
CA GLN A 209 -19.86 12.72 -7.06
C GLN A 209 -18.84 13.68 -6.45
N ALA A 210 -18.22 14.56 -7.25
CA ALA A 210 -17.23 15.53 -6.78
C ALA A 210 -17.79 16.58 -5.80
N LYS A 211 -19.11 16.67 -5.64
CA LYS A 211 -19.75 17.54 -4.61
C LYS A 211 -19.27 17.21 -3.19
N ILE A 212 -18.85 15.98 -2.91
CA ILE A 212 -18.29 15.58 -1.60
C ILE A 212 -17.04 16.37 -1.21
N LEU A 213 -16.29 16.92 -2.18
CA LEU A 213 -15.13 17.77 -1.93
C LEU A 213 -15.49 19.14 -1.34
N ARG A 214 -16.77 19.48 -1.23
CA ARG A 214 -17.26 20.69 -0.55
C ARG A 214 -17.71 20.42 0.88
N ASP A 215 -17.78 19.16 1.31
CA ASP A 215 -18.16 18.79 2.66
C ASP A 215 -16.97 18.90 3.63
N PRO A 216 -16.99 19.83 4.61
CA PRO A 216 -15.91 20.00 5.57
C PRO A 216 -15.64 18.74 6.40
N PHE A 217 -16.69 17.96 6.72
CA PHE A 217 -16.52 16.71 7.46
C PHE A 217 -15.78 15.66 6.65
N PHE A 218 -16.09 15.56 5.35
CA PHE A 218 -15.36 14.69 4.43
C PHE A 218 -13.90 15.11 4.30
N LEU A 219 -13.64 16.41 4.11
CA LEU A 219 -12.27 16.95 3.99
C LEU A 219 -11.45 16.72 5.28
N ALA A 220 -12.07 16.89 6.46
CA ALA A 220 -11.42 16.57 7.73
C ALA A 220 -11.02 15.10 7.84
N ASN A 221 -11.84 14.18 7.33
CA ASN A 221 -11.52 12.75 7.27
C ASN A 221 -10.40 12.43 6.28
N LEU A 222 -10.30 13.14 5.14
CA LEU A 222 -9.16 13.03 4.22
C LEU A 222 -7.87 13.55 4.85
N LEU A 223 -7.91 14.74 5.47
CA LEU A 223 -6.76 15.32 6.19
C LEU A 223 -6.25 14.37 7.28
N LEU A 224 -7.17 13.77 8.01
CA LEU A 224 -6.84 12.79 9.04
C LEU A 224 -6.16 11.55 8.45
N SER A 225 -6.54 11.09 7.26
CA SER A 225 -5.81 10.03 6.56
C SER A 225 -4.40 10.49 6.16
N ILE A 226 -4.24 11.70 5.62
CA ILE A 226 -2.90 12.26 5.29
C ILE A 226 -2.02 12.25 6.53
N LEU A 227 -2.48 12.79 7.66
CA LEU A 227 -1.69 12.86 8.90
C LEU A 227 -1.31 11.49 9.43
N LEU A 228 -2.23 10.53 9.42
CA LEU A 228 -1.97 9.17 9.88
C LEU A 228 -0.94 8.47 9.00
N PHE A 229 -1.08 8.51 7.68
CA PHE A 229 -0.10 7.92 6.78
C PHE A 229 1.25 8.65 6.82
N THR A 230 1.26 9.97 7.09
CA THR A 230 2.49 10.73 7.37
C THR A 230 3.21 10.20 8.61
N ALA A 231 2.49 9.97 9.70
CA ALA A 231 3.05 9.39 10.91
C ALA A 231 3.55 7.96 10.66
N MET A 232 2.70 7.12 10.07
CA MET A 232 3.02 5.71 9.78
C MET A 232 4.30 5.58 8.96
N PHE A 233 4.40 6.28 7.85
CA PHE A 233 5.51 6.16 6.92
C PHE A 233 6.70 7.05 7.24
N GLY A 234 6.54 8.06 8.11
CA GLY A 234 7.64 8.82 8.67
C GLY A 234 8.67 7.94 9.38
N ALA A 235 8.21 6.99 10.17
CA ALA A 235 9.08 6.03 10.86
C ALA A 235 9.28 4.73 10.08
N TYR A 236 8.23 4.17 9.47
CA TYR A 236 8.32 2.88 8.78
C TYR A 236 9.27 2.90 7.57
N THR A 237 9.34 4.01 6.84
CA THR A 237 10.27 4.17 5.69
C THR A 237 11.73 3.94 6.10
N TYR A 238 12.09 4.29 7.32
CA TYR A 238 13.47 4.18 7.84
C TYR A 238 13.63 3.06 8.88
N LEU A 239 12.63 2.17 9.00
CA LEU A 239 12.66 1.08 9.98
C LEU A 239 13.84 0.13 9.73
N ALA A 240 14.13 -0.23 8.48
CA ALA A 240 15.27 -1.08 8.15
C ALA A 240 16.60 -0.47 8.63
N ASP A 241 16.82 0.83 8.37
CA ASP A 241 18.01 1.56 8.82
C ASP A 241 18.07 1.68 10.36
N THR A 242 16.90 1.86 11.02
CA THR A 242 16.79 1.89 12.49
C THR A 242 17.16 0.54 13.10
N LEU A 243 16.68 -0.56 12.53
CA LEU A 243 17.03 -1.92 12.97
C LEU A 243 18.53 -2.19 12.80
N GLU A 244 19.11 -1.81 11.68
CA GLU A 244 20.52 -2.03 11.38
C GLU A 244 21.44 -1.15 12.25
N ARG A 245 21.22 0.16 12.27
CA ARG A 245 22.17 1.13 12.87
C ARG A 245 21.91 1.47 14.33
N ILE A 246 20.66 1.41 14.80
CA ILE A 246 20.31 1.72 16.19
C ILE A 246 20.22 0.43 17.01
N ALA A 247 19.54 -0.59 16.51
CA ALA A 247 19.40 -1.86 17.24
C ALA A 247 20.56 -2.83 17.00
N GLY A 248 21.49 -2.54 16.05
CA GLY A 248 22.66 -3.37 15.78
C GLY A 248 22.31 -4.73 15.15
N ILE A 249 21.16 -4.83 14.48
CA ILE A 249 20.72 -6.04 13.82
C ILE A 249 21.51 -6.22 12.52
N GLU A 250 22.07 -7.41 12.30
CA GLU A 250 22.80 -7.72 11.06
C GLU A 250 21.89 -7.54 9.83
N PRO A 251 22.42 -7.00 8.71
CA PRO A 251 21.63 -6.79 7.49
C PRO A 251 20.88 -8.03 7.02
N ALA A 252 21.50 -9.22 7.13
CA ALA A 252 20.89 -10.51 6.79
C ALA A 252 19.65 -10.85 7.64
N GLN A 253 19.53 -10.28 8.83
CA GLN A 253 18.42 -10.51 9.76
C GLN A 253 17.31 -9.48 9.63
N VAL A 254 17.58 -8.29 9.06
CA VAL A 254 16.60 -7.18 8.97
C VAL A 254 15.31 -7.64 8.26
N GLY A 255 15.43 -8.40 7.18
CA GLY A 255 14.26 -8.93 6.47
C GLY A 255 13.37 -9.82 7.35
N TRP A 256 13.95 -10.62 8.25
CA TRP A 256 13.19 -11.46 9.19
C TRP A 256 12.43 -10.64 10.23
N TRP A 257 13.03 -9.55 10.72
CA TRP A 257 12.35 -8.60 11.60
C TRP A 257 11.19 -7.89 10.91
N LEU A 258 11.38 -7.47 9.65
CA LEU A 258 10.31 -6.91 8.82
C LEU A 258 9.20 -7.94 8.56
N MET A 259 9.55 -9.22 8.40
CA MET A 259 8.56 -10.29 8.27
C MET A 259 7.75 -10.49 9.56
N GLY A 260 8.41 -10.44 10.71
CA GLY A 260 7.72 -10.43 12.02
C GLY A 260 6.75 -9.25 12.14
N PHE A 261 7.18 -8.06 11.76
CA PHE A 261 6.33 -6.86 11.72
C PHE A 261 5.13 -7.03 10.78
N GLY A 262 5.34 -7.58 9.58
CA GLY A 262 4.27 -7.89 8.62
C GLY A 262 3.31 -8.96 9.13
N ALA A 263 3.81 -10.01 9.81
CA ALA A 263 3.02 -11.12 10.35
C ALA A 263 2.02 -10.64 11.42
N VAL A 264 2.50 -9.82 12.37
CA VAL A 264 1.60 -9.25 13.39
C VAL A 264 0.62 -8.24 12.76
N GLY A 265 0.96 -7.72 11.60
CA GLY A 265 0.10 -6.87 10.80
C GLY A 265 -1.21 -7.53 10.36
N LEU A 266 -1.26 -8.84 10.19
CA LEU A 266 -2.51 -9.56 9.91
C LEU A 266 -3.51 -9.41 11.06
N ILE A 267 -3.00 -9.45 12.29
CA ILE A 267 -3.82 -9.23 13.50
C ILE A 267 -4.33 -7.79 13.51
N GLY A 268 -3.45 -6.83 13.24
CA GLY A 268 -3.80 -5.41 13.18
C GLY A 268 -4.90 -5.14 12.13
N ASN A 269 -4.75 -5.65 10.93
CA ASN A 269 -5.74 -5.50 9.85
C ASN A 269 -7.11 -6.07 10.25
N ALA A 270 -7.14 -7.26 10.87
CA ALA A 270 -8.37 -7.88 11.36
C ALA A 270 -9.03 -7.06 12.48
N LEU A 271 -8.23 -6.56 13.43
CA LEU A 271 -8.72 -5.70 14.52
C LEU A 271 -9.24 -4.36 13.97
N GLY A 272 -8.50 -3.72 13.04
CA GLY A 272 -8.92 -2.49 12.40
C GLY A 272 -10.28 -2.62 11.70
N GLY A 273 -10.46 -3.67 10.90
CA GLY A 273 -11.72 -3.97 10.24
C GLY A 273 -12.87 -4.21 11.22
N ARG A 274 -12.60 -4.90 12.35
CA ARG A 274 -13.64 -5.20 13.35
C ARG A 274 -14.07 -3.97 14.17
N TYR A 275 -13.12 -3.13 14.57
CA TYR A 275 -13.42 -2.01 15.47
C TYR A 275 -13.91 -0.76 14.74
N VAL A 276 -13.54 -0.55 13.48
CA VAL A 276 -13.97 0.62 12.69
C VAL A 276 -15.50 0.68 12.51
N ASP A 277 -16.18 -0.47 12.51
CA ASP A 277 -17.61 -0.50 12.36
C ASP A 277 -18.35 0.05 13.58
N ARG A 278 -17.79 -0.12 14.78
CA ARG A 278 -18.38 0.37 16.03
C ARG A 278 -18.18 1.87 16.21
N SER A 279 -16.97 2.37 15.98
CA SER A 279 -16.61 3.78 16.12
C SER A 279 -15.42 4.13 15.22
N PRO A 280 -15.67 4.65 14.01
CA PRO A 280 -14.58 4.98 13.08
C PRO A 280 -13.53 5.94 13.66
N LEU A 281 -13.97 7.05 14.27
CA LEU A 281 -13.07 8.03 14.88
C LEU A 281 -12.44 7.52 16.19
N GLY A 282 -13.20 6.80 17.02
CA GLY A 282 -12.69 6.19 18.25
C GLY A 282 -11.60 5.15 17.96
N SER A 283 -11.82 4.28 16.98
CA SER A 283 -10.80 3.31 16.53
C SER A 283 -9.58 4.03 15.97
N THR A 284 -9.76 5.11 15.19
CA THR A 284 -8.67 5.94 14.70
C THR A 284 -7.80 6.46 15.86
N MET A 285 -8.41 7.06 16.88
CA MET A 285 -7.67 7.60 18.03
C MET A 285 -6.94 6.51 18.82
N ALA A 286 -7.60 5.38 19.08
CA ALA A 286 -7.00 4.27 19.83
C ALA A 286 -5.77 3.68 19.11
N PHE A 287 -5.89 3.38 17.82
CA PHE A 287 -4.77 2.82 17.06
C PHE A 287 -3.69 3.86 16.73
N ALA A 288 -4.03 5.15 16.59
CA ALA A 288 -3.04 6.23 16.48
C ALA A 288 -2.22 6.39 17.78
N LEU A 289 -2.84 6.23 18.96
CA LEU A 289 -2.12 6.22 20.23
C LEU A 289 -1.16 5.03 20.35
N LEU A 290 -1.62 3.82 20.01
CA LEU A 290 -0.76 2.63 20.00
C LEU A 290 0.39 2.79 19.00
N LEU A 291 0.13 3.40 17.83
CA LEU A 291 1.14 3.73 16.84
C LEU A 291 2.19 4.68 17.41
N ALA A 292 1.76 5.78 18.06
CA ALA A 292 2.66 6.75 18.67
C ALA A 292 3.54 6.11 19.75
N LEU A 293 2.95 5.27 20.62
CA LEU A 293 3.68 4.53 21.65
C LEU A 293 4.70 3.56 21.04
N GLY A 294 4.31 2.77 20.04
CA GLY A 294 5.21 1.83 19.37
C GLY A 294 6.38 2.53 18.69
N MET A 295 6.12 3.61 17.93
CA MET A 295 7.19 4.37 17.26
C MET A 295 8.15 5.04 18.24
N SER A 296 7.63 5.72 19.28
CA SER A 296 8.48 6.41 20.26
C SER A 296 9.28 5.45 21.15
N ALA A 297 8.76 4.25 21.42
CA ALA A 297 9.44 3.23 22.22
C ALA A 297 10.49 2.43 21.44
N SER A 298 10.55 2.52 20.10
CA SER A 298 11.43 1.68 19.28
C SER A 298 12.91 1.89 19.57
N VAL A 299 13.36 3.15 19.73
CA VAL A 299 14.75 3.48 20.04
C VAL A 299 15.14 3.13 21.48
N PRO A 300 14.37 3.50 22.53
CA PRO A 300 14.63 3.05 23.88
C PRO A 300 14.67 1.52 24.05
N ALA A 301 13.90 0.79 23.26
CA ALA A 301 13.85 -0.66 23.30
C ALA A 301 15.02 -1.34 22.56
N ALA A 302 15.79 -0.62 21.75
CA ALA A 302 16.81 -1.18 20.86
C ALA A 302 17.94 -1.94 21.61
N GLY A 303 18.18 -1.61 22.89
CA GLY A 303 19.16 -2.29 23.72
C GLY A 303 18.76 -3.69 24.21
N SER A 304 17.49 -4.12 23.95
CA SER A 304 16.97 -5.42 24.38
C SER A 304 16.12 -6.03 23.28
N MET A 305 16.60 -7.11 22.66
CA MET A 305 15.87 -7.79 21.57
C MET A 305 14.43 -8.21 21.94
N PRO A 306 14.13 -8.79 23.13
CA PRO A 306 12.76 -9.10 23.50
C PRO A 306 11.87 -7.85 23.64
N LEU A 307 12.41 -6.76 24.20
CA LEU A 307 11.67 -5.51 24.35
C LEU A 307 11.41 -4.86 22.99
N LEU A 308 12.40 -4.84 22.12
CA LEU A 308 12.26 -4.35 20.74
C LEU A 308 11.21 -5.15 19.98
N ALA A 309 11.22 -6.50 20.08
CA ALA A 309 10.22 -7.36 19.46
C ALA A 309 8.82 -7.02 19.95
N MET A 310 8.62 -6.85 21.25
CA MET A 310 7.32 -6.48 21.83
C MET A 310 6.85 -5.10 21.33
N VAL A 311 7.74 -4.12 21.27
CA VAL A 311 7.43 -2.78 20.75
C VAL A 311 7.05 -2.83 19.26
N LEU A 312 7.78 -3.61 18.45
CA LEU A 312 7.48 -3.79 17.03
C LEU A 312 6.15 -4.53 16.81
N VAL A 313 5.76 -5.45 17.71
CA VAL A 313 4.44 -6.07 17.68
C VAL A 313 3.34 -5.03 17.90
N ILE A 314 3.47 -4.18 18.90
CA ILE A 314 2.49 -3.10 19.18
C ILE A 314 2.41 -2.15 17.98
N TRP A 315 3.56 -1.71 17.48
CA TRP A 315 3.64 -0.82 16.31
C TRP A 315 3.06 -1.47 15.06
N GLY A 316 3.44 -2.71 14.74
CA GLY A 316 2.97 -3.43 13.55
C GLY A 316 1.44 -3.64 13.56
N ILE A 317 0.86 -4.01 14.69
CA ILE A 317 -0.58 -4.11 14.87
C ILE A 317 -1.26 -2.76 14.62
N ALA A 318 -0.77 -1.68 15.25
CA ALA A 318 -1.36 -0.36 15.10
C ALA A 318 -1.22 0.18 13.66
N HIS A 319 -0.03 0.01 13.07
CA HIS A 319 0.28 0.41 11.70
C HIS A 319 -0.69 -0.20 10.69
N THR A 320 -0.87 -1.51 10.74
CA THR A 320 -1.71 -2.20 9.75
C THR A 320 -3.22 -2.04 10.01
N ALA A 321 -3.64 -1.88 11.28
CA ALA A 321 -5.04 -1.61 11.62
C ALA A 321 -5.53 -0.28 11.02
N LEU A 322 -4.66 0.73 10.92
CA LEU A 322 -5.02 2.04 10.39
C LEU A 322 -5.32 2.03 8.89
N PHE A 323 -4.84 1.05 8.10
CA PHE A 323 -5.20 0.96 6.67
C PHE A 323 -6.71 0.80 6.47
N PRO A 324 -7.37 -0.27 6.96
CA PRO A 324 -8.80 -0.42 6.80
C PRO A 324 -9.59 0.64 7.58
N ILE A 325 -9.10 1.10 8.72
CA ILE A 325 -9.76 2.16 9.49
C ILE A 325 -9.86 3.44 8.67
N CYS A 326 -8.79 3.91 8.06
CA CYS A 326 -8.80 5.11 7.23
C CYS A 326 -9.70 4.92 6.01
N GLN A 327 -9.60 3.79 5.32
CA GLN A 327 -10.40 3.50 4.12
C GLN A 327 -11.90 3.51 4.43
N ILE A 328 -12.32 2.73 5.42
CA ILE A 328 -13.74 2.59 5.78
C ILE A 328 -14.28 3.90 6.37
N ARG A 329 -13.50 4.61 7.20
CA ARG A 329 -13.89 5.90 7.78
C ARG A 329 -14.19 6.94 6.71
N VAL A 330 -13.31 7.11 5.72
CA VAL A 330 -13.49 8.07 4.63
C VAL A 330 -14.68 7.68 3.75
N MET A 331 -14.86 6.39 3.44
CA MET A 331 -16.03 5.92 2.69
C MET A 331 -17.35 6.16 3.45
N LYS A 332 -17.36 5.94 4.77
CA LYS A 332 -18.52 6.22 5.63
C LYS A 332 -18.82 7.73 5.76
N ALA A 333 -17.83 8.61 5.55
CA ALA A 333 -18.03 10.05 5.55
C ALA A 333 -18.74 10.55 4.28
N ALA A 334 -18.79 9.77 3.21
CA ALA A 334 -19.47 10.11 1.95
C ALA A 334 -20.31 8.93 1.43
N PRO A 335 -21.42 8.56 2.08
CA PRO A 335 -22.24 7.39 1.72
C PRO A 335 -22.77 7.43 0.28
N GLN A 336 -23.03 8.63 -0.25
CA GLN A 336 -23.55 8.87 -1.60
C GLN A 336 -22.49 8.71 -2.71
N ALA A 337 -21.19 8.66 -2.36
CA ALA A 337 -20.08 8.59 -3.32
C ALA A 337 -18.92 7.74 -2.79
N GLN A 338 -19.23 6.57 -2.22
CA GLN A 338 -18.24 5.70 -1.55
C GLN A 338 -17.08 5.31 -2.43
N ALA A 339 -17.30 5.02 -3.72
CA ALA A 339 -16.25 4.64 -4.66
C ALA A 339 -15.25 5.79 -4.85
N LEU A 340 -15.72 7.03 -5.08
CA LEU A 340 -14.86 8.21 -5.18
C LEU A 340 -14.16 8.50 -3.85
N ALA A 341 -14.87 8.41 -2.73
CA ALA A 341 -14.30 8.59 -1.40
C ALA A 341 -13.15 7.60 -1.14
N GLY A 342 -13.31 6.34 -1.53
CA GLY A 342 -12.26 5.32 -1.44
C GLY A 342 -11.04 5.66 -2.29
N THR A 343 -11.25 6.11 -3.53
CA THR A 343 -10.15 6.53 -4.43
C THR A 343 -9.41 7.75 -3.88
N LEU A 344 -10.15 8.74 -3.38
CA LEU A 344 -9.56 9.94 -2.76
C LEU A 344 -8.78 9.60 -1.48
N ASN A 345 -9.24 8.60 -0.70
CA ASN A 345 -8.48 8.12 0.45
C ASN A 345 -7.16 7.46 0.03
N VAL A 346 -7.11 6.73 -1.09
CA VAL A 346 -5.84 6.19 -1.62
C VAL A 346 -4.89 7.32 -1.99
N SER A 347 -5.37 8.38 -2.63
CA SER A 347 -4.55 9.57 -2.93
C SER A 347 -4.09 10.27 -1.65
N ALA A 348 -4.95 10.41 -0.65
CA ALA A 348 -4.62 10.98 0.66
C ALA A 348 -3.57 10.12 1.41
N ALA A 349 -3.71 8.80 1.36
CA ALA A 349 -2.71 7.87 1.91
C ALA A 349 -1.35 8.07 1.24
N ASN A 350 -1.31 8.14 -0.09
CA ASN A 350 -0.07 8.37 -0.83
C ASN A 350 0.52 9.76 -0.57
N ALA A 351 -0.31 10.80 -0.40
CA ALA A 351 0.15 12.10 0.08
C ALA A 351 0.87 11.96 1.43
N GLY A 352 0.26 11.23 2.37
CA GLY A 352 0.84 10.95 3.68
C GLY A 352 2.13 10.14 3.61
N ILE A 353 2.19 9.10 2.77
CA ILE A 353 3.41 8.28 2.55
C ILE A 353 4.56 9.18 2.08
N GLY A 354 4.31 10.02 1.08
CA GLY A 354 5.33 10.93 0.54
C GLY A 354 5.79 11.97 1.57
N LEU A 355 4.86 12.63 2.26
CA LEU A 355 5.16 13.59 3.33
C LEU A 355 5.91 12.93 4.48
N GLY A 356 5.50 11.73 4.88
CA GLY A 356 6.16 10.98 5.95
C GLY A 356 7.61 10.68 5.60
N SER A 357 7.88 10.19 4.40
CA SER A 357 9.25 9.92 3.94
C SER A 357 10.12 11.19 3.93
N ILE A 358 9.59 12.34 3.51
CA ILE A 358 10.31 13.64 3.58
C ILE A 358 10.59 14.02 5.03
N ILE A 359 9.56 14.02 5.89
CA ILE A 359 9.69 14.42 7.30
C ILE A 359 10.69 13.50 8.01
N GLY A 360 10.62 12.18 7.79
CA GLY A 360 11.58 11.23 8.33
C GLY A 360 13.01 11.50 7.85
N GLY A 361 13.19 11.77 6.55
CA GLY A 361 14.47 12.11 5.96
C GLY A 361 15.07 13.40 6.55
N LEU A 362 14.29 14.48 6.62
CA LEU A 362 14.70 15.74 7.26
C LEU A 362 15.01 15.56 8.74
N THR A 363 14.25 14.69 9.42
CA THR A 363 14.53 14.35 10.82
C THR A 363 15.91 13.70 10.96
N ILE A 364 16.26 12.76 10.06
CA ILE A 364 17.58 12.12 10.07
C ILE A 364 18.69 13.13 9.86
N GLU A 365 18.53 14.07 8.92
CA GLU A 365 19.51 15.08 8.60
C GLU A 365 19.77 16.07 9.74
N HIS A 366 18.70 16.49 10.45
CA HIS A 366 18.82 17.57 11.44
C HIS A 366 18.88 17.08 12.88
N LEU A 367 18.25 15.96 13.20
CA LEU A 367 18.10 15.42 14.56
C LEU A 367 18.71 14.03 14.75
N GLY A 368 19.09 13.37 13.65
CA GLY A 368 19.61 12.02 13.63
C GLY A 368 18.51 10.93 13.56
N LEU A 369 18.93 9.72 13.18
CA LEU A 369 18.04 8.57 12.97
C LEU A 369 17.22 8.21 14.22
N GLY A 370 17.79 8.36 15.42
CA GLY A 370 17.11 8.07 16.68
C GLY A 370 15.89 8.97 16.98
N ALA A 371 15.77 10.14 16.32
CA ALA A 371 14.65 11.05 16.51
C ALA A 371 13.43 10.71 15.65
N VAL A 372 13.59 9.89 14.62
CA VAL A 372 12.54 9.61 13.62
C VAL A 372 11.26 9.06 14.26
N GLY A 373 11.38 8.09 15.17
CA GLY A 373 10.23 7.51 15.87
C GLY A 373 9.48 8.55 16.73
N TYR A 374 10.18 9.47 17.37
CA TYR A 374 9.57 10.53 18.18
C TYR A 374 8.84 11.56 17.33
N VAL A 375 9.44 12.03 16.23
CA VAL A 375 8.80 12.99 15.32
C VAL A 375 7.54 12.37 14.68
N ALA A 376 7.61 11.12 14.24
CA ALA A 376 6.46 10.41 13.73
C ALA A 376 5.36 10.23 14.80
N ALA A 377 5.73 9.98 16.06
CA ALA A 377 4.79 9.89 17.17
C ALA A 377 4.07 11.24 17.43
N VAL A 378 4.77 12.37 17.33
CA VAL A 378 4.14 13.70 17.42
C VAL A 378 3.10 13.89 16.34
N VAL A 379 3.38 13.50 15.10
CA VAL A 379 2.39 13.58 14.00
C VAL A 379 1.18 12.67 14.28
N ALA A 380 1.40 11.47 14.84
CA ALA A 380 0.31 10.58 15.25
C ALA A 380 -0.55 11.21 16.37
N LEU A 381 0.05 11.87 17.34
CA LEU A 381 -0.67 12.59 18.39
C LEU A 381 -1.46 13.79 17.84
N LEU A 382 -0.91 14.53 16.87
CA LEU A 382 -1.65 15.58 16.16
C LEU A 382 -2.88 15.00 15.42
N SER A 383 -2.75 13.80 14.84
CA SER A 383 -3.89 13.13 14.21
C SER A 383 -5.00 12.79 15.21
N ILE A 384 -4.67 12.46 16.47
CA ILE A 384 -5.65 12.23 17.54
C ILE A 384 -6.40 13.52 17.85
N ALA A 385 -5.71 14.66 17.94
CA ALA A 385 -6.35 15.96 18.18
C ALA A 385 -7.33 16.30 17.04
N VAL A 386 -6.94 16.11 15.79
CA VAL A 386 -7.82 16.31 14.62
C VAL A 386 -9.01 15.34 14.65
N ALA A 387 -8.81 14.07 14.97
CA ALA A 387 -9.89 13.09 15.09
C ALA A 387 -10.91 13.48 16.18
N TRP A 388 -10.42 13.97 17.31
CA TRP A 388 -11.24 14.43 18.41
C TRP A 388 -12.07 15.67 18.02
N MET A 389 -11.46 16.67 17.39
CA MET A 389 -12.18 17.85 16.87
C MET A 389 -13.24 17.46 15.85
N THR A 390 -12.93 16.54 14.93
CA THR A 390 -13.86 16.03 13.92
C THR A 390 -15.05 15.31 14.57
N SER A 391 -14.82 14.59 15.69
CA SER A 391 -15.90 13.93 16.44
C SER A 391 -16.84 14.92 17.12
N MET A 392 -16.31 16.02 17.63
CA MET A 392 -17.12 17.09 18.23
C MET A 392 -17.99 17.81 17.19
N GLN A 393 -17.46 18.07 15.99
CA GLN A 393 -18.25 18.66 14.89
C GLN A 393 -19.44 17.77 14.51
N LYS A 394 -19.22 16.46 14.40
CA LYS A 394 -20.29 15.49 14.10
C LYS A 394 -21.40 15.51 15.13
N ASN A 395 -21.05 15.55 16.41
CA ASN A 395 -22.02 15.58 17.51
C ASN A 395 -22.83 16.88 17.54
N ARG A 396 -22.21 18.03 17.21
CA ARG A 396 -22.91 19.32 17.10
C ARG A 396 -23.87 19.39 15.91
N ALA A 397 -23.58 18.74 14.82
CA ALA A 397 -24.44 18.67 13.64
C ALA A 397 -25.62 17.70 13.81
N ALA A 398 -25.56 16.83 14.82
CA ALA A 398 -26.61 15.86 15.16
C ALA A 398 -27.59 16.37 16.26
N LEU A 399 -27.28 17.51 16.90
CA LEU A 399 -28.15 18.24 17.86
C LEU A 399 -28.88 19.36 17.14
#